data_422ff8102dae2d662f8e3e19226129a1
#
_entry.id   422ff8102dae2d662f8e3e19226129a1
#
_cell.length_a   1.000
_cell.length_b   1.000
_cell.length_c   1.000
_cell.angle_alpha   90.00
_cell.angle_beta   90.00
_cell.angle_gamma   90.00
#
_symmetry.space_group_name_H-M   'P 1'
#
loop_
_entity.id
_entity.type
_entity.pdbx_description
1 polymer ?
#
loop_
_entity_poly.entity_id
_entity_poly.type
_entity_poly.pdbx_seq_one_letter_code
_entity_poly.pdbx_strand_id
1 'polypeptide(L)'
;NGEVLGRLERGFRLLGKPVARLRHWTRRNTRAQARENIAAHYDLGNEFYAYFLDDDLLYSSALFTDDQQDLTQGQRAKMARLCDQLALTPGDHLLEIGTGWGALAEYAARHYGCRVTTTTLSREQHRWATERMARAGLQDRVEVLLCDYRDLRGEYDKLVSVEMIEAVGQRYLPAFFRTCQARLRPGGKMALQAITIQDQRYRDYSKSVDFIQRYIFPGGFLPSITAMSELMTRHTDFVVRNLFDMGPDYARTLAHWRQRFTHAWQDIEKLGFDERFRRMWLYYFGYCEAGFNARTISVVQLTAERV
;
A
#
# COMPACT_ATOMS: atom_id res chain seq x y z
N ASN A 1 -2.14 -1.85 -27.08
CA ASN A 1 -1.06 -1.62 -26.10
C ASN A 1 -0.89 -2.72 -25.05
N GLY A 2 -1.93 -3.53 -24.72
CA GLY A 2 -1.80 -4.72 -23.86
C GLY A 2 -0.87 -5.81 -24.41
N GLU A 3 -0.75 -5.90 -25.74
CA GLU A 3 0.19 -6.83 -26.40
C GLU A 3 1.65 -6.42 -26.26
N VAL A 4 1.95 -5.12 -26.21
CA VAL A 4 3.34 -4.62 -26.03
C VAL A 4 3.82 -4.91 -24.61
N LEU A 5 2.99 -4.68 -23.60
CA LEU A 5 3.27 -5.07 -22.22
C LEU A 5 3.46 -6.58 -22.09
N GLY A 6 2.61 -7.38 -22.73
CA GLY A 6 2.75 -8.83 -22.78
C GLY A 6 4.00 -9.34 -23.54
N ARG A 7 4.54 -8.55 -24.48
CA ARG A 7 5.81 -8.87 -25.17
C ARG A 7 7.02 -8.51 -24.31
N LEU A 8 7.00 -7.37 -23.62
CA LEU A 8 8.05 -6.99 -22.67
C LEU A 8 8.15 -7.99 -21.51
N GLU A 9 7.01 -8.40 -20.94
CA GLU A 9 6.96 -9.45 -19.92
C GLU A 9 7.49 -10.80 -20.42
N ARG A 10 7.24 -11.16 -21.68
CA ARG A 10 7.75 -12.41 -22.31
C ARG A 10 9.25 -12.37 -22.53
N GLY A 11 9.82 -11.25 -22.95
CA GLY A 11 11.27 -11.08 -23.12
C GLY A 11 12.03 -11.28 -21.80
N PHE A 12 11.52 -10.77 -20.68
CA PHE A 12 12.09 -11.00 -19.36
C PHE A 12 11.89 -12.44 -18.83
N ARG A 13 10.87 -13.14 -19.31
CA ARG A 13 10.55 -14.53 -18.92
C ARG A 13 11.56 -15.56 -19.40
N LEU A 14 12.28 -15.33 -20.49
CA LEU A 14 13.10 -16.36 -21.14
C LEU A 14 14.50 -16.56 -20.53
N LEU A 15 15.06 -15.58 -19.83
CA LEU A 15 16.47 -15.56 -19.44
C LEU A 15 16.79 -15.83 -17.96
N GLY A 16 15.82 -16.18 -17.09
CA GLY A 16 16.16 -16.34 -15.68
C GLY A 16 15.15 -17.05 -14.78
N LYS A 17 14.26 -17.86 -15.33
CA LYS A 17 13.12 -18.47 -14.59
C LYS A 17 13.46 -19.28 -13.32
N PRO A 18 14.46 -20.18 -13.28
CA PRO A 18 14.70 -20.99 -12.06
C PRO A 18 15.40 -20.17 -10.95
N VAL A 19 16.39 -19.37 -11.30
CA VAL A 19 17.18 -18.57 -10.34
C VAL A 19 16.34 -17.43 -9.73
N ALA A 20 15.52 -16.73 -10.54
CA ALA A 20 14.63 -15.70 -10.06
C ALA A 20 13.56 -16.26 -9.11
N ARG A 21 13.00 -17.45 -9.43
CA ARG A 21 12.05 -18.14 -8.55
C ARG A 21 12.71 -18.58 -7.23
N LEU A 22 13.92 -19.12 -7.27
CA LEU A 22 14.65 -19.54 -6.09
C LEU A 22 14.95 -18.32 -5.18
N ARG A 23 15.40 -17.20 -5.76
CA ARG A 23 15.68 -15.96 -5.04
C ARG A 23 14.41 -15.29 -4.49
N HIS A 24 13.29 -15.34 -5.20
CA HIS A 24 11.99 -14.90 -4.68
C HIS A 24 11.49 -15.84 -3.58
N TRP A 25 11.78 -17.13 -3.69
CA TRP A 25 11.43 -18.13 -2.67
C TRP A 25 12.21 -17.92 -1.37
N THR A 26 13.46 -17.45 -1.42
CA THR A 26 14.26 -17.09 -0.23
C THR A 26 13.83 -15.78 0.41
N ARG A 27 13.16 -14.87 -0.33
CA ARG A 27 12.63 -13.58 0.17
C ARG A 27 11.16 -13.63 0.59
N ARG A 28 10.69 -14.79 1.01
CA ARG A 28 9.32 -14.96 1.54
C ARG A 28 9.13 -14.06 2.76
N ASN A 29 7.96 -13.43 2.87
CA ASN A 29 7.60 -12.53 3.97
C ASN A 29 7.32 -13.30 5.28
N THR A 30 8.31 -14.11 5.73
CA THR A 30 8.38 -14.58 7.11
C THR A 30 8.53 -13.36 8.03
N ARG A 31 8.27 -13.50 9.33
CA ARG A 31 8.38 -12.37 10.26
C ARG A 31 9.75 -11.67 10.23
N ALA A 32 10.84 -12.43 10.12
CA ALA A 32 12.18 -11.86 10.00
C ALA A 32 12.39 -11.18 8.64
N GLN A 33 12.06 -11.87 7.55
CA GLN A 33 12.29 -11.37 6.19
C GLN A 33 11.38 -10.19 5.81
N ALA A 34 10.16 -10.11 6.38
CA ALA A 34 9.26 -8.97 6.17
C ALA A 34 9.90 -7.65 6.67
N ARG A 35 10.60 -7.69 7.83
CA ARG A 35 11.35 -6.53 8.33
C ARG A 35 12.47 -6.12 7.39
N GLU A 36 13.26 -7.08 6.89
CA GLU A 36 14.36 -6.81 5.95
C GLU A 36 13.85 -6.29 4.60
N ASN A 37 12.76 -6.85 4.07
CA ASN A 37 12.17 -6.42 2.81
C ASN A 37 11.62 -4.98 2.92
N ILE A 38 10.95 -4.66 4.02
CA ILE A 38 10.42 -3.32 4.30
C ILE A 38 11.58 -2.34 4.53
N ALA A 39 12.57 -2.70 5.37
CA ALA A 39 13.74 -1.88 5.59
C ALA A 39 14.46 -1.56 4.28
N ALA A 40 14.75 -2.56 3.45
CA ALA A 40 15.45 -2.36 2.17
C ALA A 40 14.73 -1.40 1.20
N HIS A 41 13.40 -1.29 1.29
CA HIS A 41 12.64 -0.35 0.45
C HIS A 41 12.60 1.06 1.06
N TYR A 42 12.37 1.17 2.37
CA TYR A 42 12.23 2.47 3.05
C TYR A 42 13.57 3.06 3.54
N ASP A 43 14.68 2.30 3.52
CA ASP A 43 16.03 2.76 3.85
C ASP A 43 16.65 3.70 2.79
N LEU A 44 15.91 4.02 1.71
CA LEU A 44 16.29 5.08 0.76
C LEU A 44 16.28 6.48 1.39
N GLY A 45 15.72 6.60 2.61
CA GLY A 45 15.67 7.84 3.38
C GLY A 45 14.39 8.66 3.13
N ASN A 46 13.88 9.29 4.19
CA ASN A 46 12.66 10.10 4.12
C ASN A 46 12.81 11.29 3.17
N GLU A 47 14.00 11.85 3.08
CA GLU A 47 14.33 12.97 2.19
C GLU A 47 14.12 12.60 0.71
N PHE A 48 14.51 11.40 0.31
CA PHE A 48 14.27 10.89 -1.04
C PHE A 48 12.77 10.87 -1.39
N TYR A 49 11.94 10.36 -0.50
CA TYR A 49 10.49 10.30 -0.71
C TYR A 49 9.84 11.68 -0.77
N ALA A 50 10.33 12.64 0.01
CA ALA A 50 9.82 14.01 0.03
C ALA A 50 9.98 14.74 -1.32
N TYR A 51 10.92 14.33 -2.18
CA TYR A 51 11.10 14.95 -3.49
C TYR A 51 9.99 14.64 -4.48
N PHE A 52 9.26 13.53 -4.32
CA PHE A 52 8.23 13.17 -5.31
C PHE A 52 6.85 12.87 -4.73
N LEU A 53 6.73 12.52 -3.46
CA LEU A 53 5.44 12.37 -2.80
C LEU A 53 4.77 13.73 -2.54
N ASP A 54 3.55 13.70 -2.05
CA ASP A 54 2.83 14.88 -1.55
C ASP A 54 3.38 15.37 -0.22
N ASP A 55 2.86 16.49 0.28
CA ASP A 55 3.30 17.11 1.52
C ASP A 55 3.08 16.23 2.76
N ASP A 56 2.13 15.31 2.67
CA ASP A 56 1.78 14.37 3.74
C ASP A 56 2.56 13.05 3.66
N LEU A 57 3.43 12.89 2.64
CA LEU A 57 4.26 11.70 2.36
C LEU A 57 3.42 10.43 2.17
N LEU A 58 2.33 10.50 1.41
CA LEU A 58 1.49 9.33 1.12
C LEU A 58 2.02 8.54 -0.08
N TYR A 59 2.59 7.35 0.18
CA TYR A 59 3.12 6.46 -0.85
C TYR A 59 2.08 5.41 -1.25
N SER A 60 0.97 5.90 -1.78
CA SER A 60 -0.17 5.11 -2.27
C SER A 60 -1.00 5.96 -3.24
N SER A 61 -1.92 5.35 -3.98
CA SER A 61 -2.76 6.07 -4.93
C SER A 61 -3.53 7.19 -4.26
N ALA A 62 -3.54 8.37 -4.86
CA ALA A 62 -4.51 9.42 -4.59
C ALA A 62 -5.88 9.06 -5.19
N LEU A 63 -6.93 9.78 -4.82
CA LEU A 63 -8.25 9.80 -5.45
C LEU A 63 -8.52 11.20 -5.97
N PHE A 64 -8.71 11.36 -7.27
CA PHE A 64 -9.00 12.66 -7.87
C PHE A 64 -10.48 12.74 -8.20
N THR A 65 -11.17 13.63 -7.53
CA THR A 65 -12.61 13.90 -7.77
C THR A 65 -12.84 15.02 -8.80
N ASP A 66 -11.77 15.71 -9.17
CA ASP A 66 -11.74 16.81 -10.13
C ASP A 66 -10.41 16.81 -10.89
N ASP A 67 -10.44 17.19 -12.16
CA ASP A 67 -9.24 17.27 -13.01
C ASP A 67 -8.25 18.36 -12.58
N GLN A 68 -8.71 19.38 -11.88
CA GLN A 68 -7.88 20.49 -11.39
C GLN A 68 -7.18 20.20 -10.05
N GLN A 69 -7.52 19.11 -9.37
CA GLN A 69 -6.89 18.74 -8.11
C GLN A 69 -5.40 18.42 -8.27
N ASP A 70 -4.60 18.96 -7.36
CA ASP A 70 -3.20 18.56 -7.19
C ASP A 70 -3.07 17.22 -6.43
N LEU A 71 -1.84 16.71 -6.32
CA LEU A 71 -1.57 15.46 -5.66
C LEU A 71 -1.99 15.45 -4.17
N THR A 72 -1.72 16.52 -3.44
CA THR A 72 -2.05 16.65 -2.01
C THR A 72 -3.57 16.65 -1.79
N GLN A 73 -4.31 17.38 -2.63
CA GLN A 73 -5.77 17.38 -2.60
C GLN A 73 -6.35 16.00 -2.91
N GLY A 74 -5.82 15.30 -3.92
CA GLY A 74 -6.22 13.93 -4.23
C GLY A 74 -5.91 12.94 -3.10
N GLN A 75 -4.79 13.10 -2.42
CA GLN A 75 -4.46 12.27 -1.25
C GLN A 75 -5.41 12.53 -0.08
N ARG A 76 -5.79 13.76 0.16
CA ARG A 76 -6.79 14.12 1.19
C ARG A 76 -8.17 13.57 0.86
N ALA A 77 -8.59 13.66 -0.40
CA ALA A 77 -9.85 13.06 -0.87
C ALA A 77 -9.89 11.54 -0.66
N LYS A 78 -8.77 10.85 -0.92
CA LYS A 78 -8.62 9.42 -0.62
C LYS A 78 -8.81 9.13 0.88
N MET A 79 -8.13 9.86 1.76
CA MET A 79 -8.23 9.67 3.20
C MET A 79 -9.64 9.93 3.71
N ALA A 80 -10.28 11.03 3.25
CA ALA A 80 -11.66 11.35 3.57
C ALA A 80 -12.59 10.20 3.20
N ARG A 81 -12.51 9.71 1.96
CA ARG A 81 -13.35 8.61 1.50
C ARG A 81 -13.19 7.35 2.35
N LEU A 82 -11.96 6.96 2.72
CA LEU A 82 -11.72 5.79 3.55
C LEU A 82 -12.38 5.95 4.94
N CYS A 83 -12.21 7.12 5.56
CA CYS A 83 -12.82 7.41 6.85
C CYS A 83 -14.36 7.45 6.79
N ASP A 84 -14.94 8.02 5.72
CA ASP A 84 -16.39 8.06 5.49
C ASP A 84 -16.97 6.66 5.25
N GLN A 85 -16.28 5.81 4.49
CA GLN A 85 -16.68 4.41 4.27
C GLN A 85 -16.70 3.59 5.58
N LEU A 86 -15.79 3.89 6.50
CA LEU A 86 -15.78 3.32 7.84
C LEU A 86 -16.89 3.91 8.73
N ALA A 87 -17.48 5.04 8.34
CA ALA A 87 -18.39 5.83 9.17
C ALA A 87 -17.76 6.15 10.54
N LEU A 88 -16.53 6.71 10.53
CA LEU A 88 -15.79 7.03 11.74
C LEU A 88 -16.51 8.07 12.59
N THR A 89 -16.50 7.84 13.90
CA THR A 89 -17.06 8.74 14.93
C THR A 89 -16.02 8.99 16.04
N PRO A 90 -16.18 10.04 16.87
CA PRO A 90 -15.27 10.30 17.99
C PRO A 90 -15.21 9.16 19.04
N GLY A 91 -16.23 8.31 19.09
CA GLY A 91 -16.27 7.16 19.99
C GLY A 91 -15.48 5.94 19.51
N ASP A 92 -15.11 5.90 18.22
CA ASP A 92 -14.44 4.74 17.63
C ASP A 92 -12.96 4.64 18.02
N HIS A 93 -12.47 3.42 18.09
CA HIS A 93 -11.06 3.08 18.10
C HIS A 93 -10.70 2.45 16.75
N LEU A 94 -9.97 3.19 15.92
CA LEU A 94 -9.51 2.75 14.62
C LEU A 94 -8.18 2.00 14.75
N LEU A 95 -8.08 0.83 14.12
CA LEU A 95 -6.81 0.17 13.85
C LEU A 95 -6.36 0.48 12.42
N GLU A 96 -5.15 1.04 12.26
CA GLU A 96 -4.50 1.17 10.97
C GLU A 96 -3.36 0.14 10.85
N ILE A 97 -3.40 -0.70 9.82
CA ILE A 97 -2.31 -1.63 9.51
C ILE A 97 -1.50 -1.07 8.34
N GLY A 98 -0.32 -0.54 8.67
CA GLY A 98 0.56 0.13 7.71
C GLY A 98 0.56 1.66 7.90
N THR A 99 1.28 2.13 8.91
CA THR A 99 1.35 3.55 9.32
C THR A 99 1.85 4.49 8.22
N GLY A 100 2.75 4.02 7.34
CA GLY A 100 3.53 4.94 6.52
C GLY A 100 4.20 6.02 7.37
N TRP A 101 4.10 7.28 6.97
CA TRP A 101 4.59 8.43 7.74
C TRP A 101 3.53 9.07 8.65
N GLY A 102 2.40 8.34 8.90
CA GLY A 102 1.38 8.72 9.88
C GLY A 102 0.27 9.65 9.38
N ALA A 103 0.19 9.89 8.07
CA ALA A 103 -0.77 10.85 7.52
C ALA A 103 -2.23 10.47 7.75
N LEU A 104 -2.60 9.21 7.50
CA LEU A 104 -3.99 8.75 7.68
C LEU A 104 -4.37 8.70 9.15
N ALA A 105 -3.47 8.26 10.04
CA ALA A 105 -3.71 8.28 11.49
C ALA A 105 -3.95 9.71 12.01
N GLU A 106 -3.11 10.68 11.58
CA GLU A 106 -3.33 12.10 11.92
C GLU A 106 -4.66 12.60 11.37
N TYR A 107 -4.95 12.32 10.09
CA TYR A 107 -6.17 12.75 9.44
C TYR A 107 -7.42 12.24 10.17
N ALA A 108 -7.47 10.94 10.47
CA ALA A 108 -8.59 10.33 11.18
C ALA A 108 -8.78 10.91 12.59
N ALA A 109 -7.71 11.02 13.37
CA ALA A 109 -7.79 11.58 14.72
C ALA A 109 -8.19 13.06 14.73
N ARG A 110 -7.69 13.86 13.77
CA ARG A 110 -7.96 15.30 13.68
C ARG A 110 -9.38 15.62 13.20
N HIS A 111 -9.83 14.94 12.13
CA HIS A 111 -11.08 15.28 11.46
C HIS A 111 -12.29 14.51 11.97
N TYR A 112 -12.09 13.29 12.49
CA TYR A 112 -13.17 12.46 13.03
C TYR A 112 -13.12 12.32 14.55
N GLY A 113 -12.06 12.79 15.20
CA GLY A 113 -11.93 12.79 16.65
C GLY A 113 -11.74 11.41 17.28
N CYS A 114 -11.60 10.35 16.47
CA CYS A 114 -11.46 8.98 16.95
C CYS A 114 -10.07 8.72 17.56
N ARG A 115 -9.96 7.65 18.36
CA ARG A 115 -8.66 7.10 18.75
C ARG A 115 -8.10 6.24 17.64
N VAL A 116 -6.77 6.25 17.47
CA VAL A 116 -6.10 5.44 16.44
C VAL A 116 -4.95 4.66 17.07
N THR A 117 -4.91 3.36 16.81
CA THR A 117 -3.68 2.57 16.94
C THR A 117 -3.19 2.23 15.56
N THR A 118 -1.95 2.57 15.25
CA THR A 118 -1.33 2.31 13.94
C THR A 118 -0.04 1.52 14.09
N THR A 119 0.32 0.69 13.09
CA THR A 119 1.49 -0.19 13.18
C THR A 119 2.36 -0.18 11.94
N THR A 120 3.67 -0.20 12.15
CA THR A 120 4.69 -0.36 11.12
C THR A 120 5.81 -1.28 11.57
N LEU A 121 6.55 -1.85 10.60
CA LEU A 121 7.81 -2.59 10.84
C LEU A 121 9.05 -1.73 10.63
N SER A 122 8.91 -0.56 10.01
CA SER A 122 10.01 0.38 9.76
C SER A 122 10.27 1.27 10.99
N ARG A 123 11.49 1.25 11.50
CA ARG A 123 11.89 2.13 12.60
C ARG A 123 11.86 3.60 12.20
N GLU A 124 12.20 3.91 10.95
CA GLU A 124 12.19 5.27 10.43
C GLU A 124 10.76 5.81 10.33
N GLN A 125 9.82 5.01 9.79
CA GLN A 125 8.42 5.39 9.77
C GLN A 125 7.83 5.55 11.18
N HIS A 126 8.17 4.64 12.09
CA HIS A 126 7.73 4.72 13.48
C HIS A 126 8.17 6.02 14.13
N ARG A 127 9.48 6.36 14.03
CA ARG A 127 10.03 7.60 14.56
C ARG A 127 9.33 8.82 13.97
N TRP A 128 9.25 8.88 12.65
CA TRP A 128 8.63 10.00 11.94
C TRP A 128 7.15 10.18 12.31
N ALA A 129 6.37 9.09 12.31
CA ALA A 129 4.96 9.15 12.67
C ALA A 129 4.76 9.57 14.13
N THR A 130 5.58 9.08 15.06
CA THR A 130 5.53 9.49 16.47
C THR A 130 5.81 10.98 16.63
N GLU A 131 6.86 11.48 15.97
CA GLU A 131 7.18 12.93 15.97
C GLU A 131 6.08 13.75 15.30
N ARG A 132 5.46 13.24 14.23
CA ARG A 132 4.31 13.86 13.56
C ARG A 132 3.13 14.00 14.53
N MET A 133 2.78 12.96 15.27
CA MET A 133 1.71 12.99 16.27
C MET A 133 2.00 14.00 17.39
N ALA A 134 3.24 14.06 17.85
CA ALA A 134 3.66 15.03 18.87
C ALA A 134 3.52 16.48 18.37
N ARG A 135 3.99 16.76 17.15
CA ARG A 135 3.84 18.10 16.53
C ARG A 135 2.37 18.49 16.31
N ALA A 136 1.52 17.50 16.03
CA ALA A 136 0.08 17.71 15.84
C ALA A 136 -0.71 17.82 17.14
N GLY A 137 -0.09 17.54 18.32
CA GLY A 137 -0.78 17.50 19.63
C GLY A 137 -1.76 16.32 19.73
N LEU A 138 -1.47 15.21 19.08
CA LEU A 138 -2.35 14.03 18.99
C LEU A 138 -1.81 12.78 19.70
N GLN A 139 -0.72 12.91 20.46
CA GLN A 139 -0.08 11.78 21.16
C GLN A 139 -1.00 11.05 22.16
N ASP A 140 -2.03 11.74 22.67
CA ASP A 140 -3.02 11.14 23.57
C ASP A 140 -4.14 10.41 22.83
N ARG A 141 -4.23 10.57 21.50
CA ARG A 141 -5.26 9.97 20.64
C ARG A 141 -4.70 8.92 19.68
N VAL A 142 -3.41 9.03 19.31
CA VAL A 142 -2.79 8.17 18.31
C VAL A 142 -1.60 7.44 18.93
N GLU A 143 -1.71 6.12 18.98
CA GLU A 143 -0.63 5.22 19.38
C GLU A 143 0.04 4.64 18.15
N VAL A 144 1.37 4.85 18.01
CA VAL A 144 2.18 4.31 16.93
C VAL A 144 2.99 3.13 17.43
N LEU A 145 2.74 1.93 16.88
CA LEU A 145 3.39 0.68 17.30
C LEU A 145 4.49 0.25 16.31
N LEU A 146 5.66 -0.07 16.82
CA LEU A 146 6.70 -0.78 16.06
C LEU A 146 6.46 -2.29 16.20
N CYS A 147 5.47 -2.82 15.50
CA CYS A 147 4.96 -4.17 15.68
C CYS A 147 4.51 -4.80 14.37
N ASP A 148 4.71 -6.10 14.22
CA ASP A 148 4.11 -6.85 13.11
C ASP A 148 2.60 -6.96 13.34
N TYR A 149 1.80 -6.73 12.28
CA TYR A 149 0.34 -6.80 12.37
C TYR A 149 -0.15 -8.16 12.91
N ARG A 150 0.62 -9.24 12.72
CA ARG A 150 0.33 -10.59 13.22
C ARG A 150 0.45 -10.71 14.75
N ASP A 151 1.14 -9.77 15.39
CA ASP A 151 1.37 -9.75 16.83
C ASP A 151 0.46 -8.74 17.56
N LEU A 152 -0.38 -7.99 16.82
CA LEU A 152 -1.35 -7.05 17.38
C LEU A 152 -2.30 -7.72 18.37
N ARG A 153 -2.68 -6.98 19.39
CA ARG A 153 -3.61 -7.40 20.44
C ARG A 153 -4.80 -6.45 20.50
N GLY A 154 -5.79 -6.82 21.29
CA GLY A 154 -6.99 -6.00 21.49
C GLY A 154 -8.02 -6.16 20.37
N GLU A 155 -9.13 -5.47 20.52
CA GLU A 155 -10.22 -5.39 19.56
C GLU A 155 -10.53 -3.91 19.28
N TYR A 156 -10.89 -3.62 18.05
CA TYR A 156 -11.11 -2.27 17.53
C TYR A 156 -12.48 -2.17 16.87
N ASP A 157 -13.03 -0.96 16.84
CA ASP A 157 -14.34 -0.70 16.23
C ASP A 157 -14.24 -0.67 14.70
N LYS A 158 -13.12 -0.16 14.19
CA LYS A 158 -12.86 -0.01 12.76
C LYS A 158 -11.43 -0.43 12.41
N LEU A 159 -11.22 -0.82 11.17
CA LEU A 159 -9.90 -1.19 10.66
C LEU A 159 -9.68 -0.56 9.28
N VAL A 160 -8.48 -0.01 9.05
CA VAL A 160 -8.05 0.46 7.74
C VAL A 160 -6.68 -0.10 7.40
N SER A 161 -6.47 -0.40 6.12
CA SER A 161 -5.14 -0.73 5.59
C SER A 161 -5.03 -0.24 4.15
N VAL A 162 -3.97 0.51 3.85
CA VAL A 162 -3.77 1.14 2.55
C VAL A 162 -2.51 0.61 1.91
N GLU A 163 -2.66 -0.14 0.82
CA GLU A 163 -1.56 -0.68 0.00
C GLU A 163 -0.45 -1.37 0.80
N MET A 164 -0.86 -2.11 1.83
CA MET A 164 0.01 -2.94 2.65
C MET A 164 -0.15 -4.43 2.34
N ILE A 165 -1.34 -4.86 1.87
CA ILE A 165 -1.64 -6.25 1.56
C ILE A 165 -0.68 -6.83 0.51
N GLU A 166 -0.17 -6.00 -0.38
CA GLU A 166 0.82 -6.34 -1.41
C GLU A 166 2.15 -6.81 -0.78
N ALA A 167 2.50 -6.26 0.37
CA ALA A 167 3.71 -6.63 1.11
C ALA A 167 3.53 -7.89 1.96
N VAL A 168 2.31 -8.44 2.07
CA VAL A 168 2.02 -9.66 2.82
C VAL A 168 2.57 -10.91 2.13
N GLY A 169 2.46 -10.96 0.79
CA GLY A 169 2.81 -12.12 -0.03
C GLY A 169 1.72 -13.19 -0.05
N GLN A 170 1.57 -13.85 -1.22
CA GLN A 170 0.47 -14.77 -1.51
C GLN A 170 0.15 -15.77 -0.40
N ARG A 171 1.17 -16.43 0.13
CA ARG A 171 1.03 -17.49 1.14
C ARG A 171 0.38 -17.02 2.44
N TYR A 172 0.56 -15.73 2.78
CA TYR A 172 0.15 -15.19 4.06
C TYR A 172 -1.16 -14.38 3.99
N LEU A 173 -1.75 -14.22 2.80
CA LEU A 173 -3.04 -13.54 2.64
C LEU A 173 -4.16 -14.13 3.52
N PRO A 174 -4.29 -15.48 3.67
CA PRO A 174 -5.29 -16.03 4.60
C PRO A 174 -5.05 -15.60 6.06
N ALA A 175 -3.79 -15.51 6.47
CA ALA A 175 -3.43 -15.06 7.82
C ALA A 175 -3.74 -13.57 8.02
N PHE A 176 -3.54 -12.75 6.99
CA PHE A 176 -3.88 -11.34 7.01
C PHE A 176 -5.38 -11.13 7.27
N PHE A 177 -6.26 -11.74 6.50
CA PHE A 177 -7.71 -11.59 6.69
C PHE A 177 -8.18 -12.15 8.04
N ARG A 178 -7.64 -13.29 8.49
CA ARG A 178 -7.92 -13.80 9.86
C ARG A 178 -7.48 -12.83 10.95
N THR A 179 -6.33 -12.18 10.79
CA THR A 179 -5.87 -11.17 11.75
C THR A 179 -6.80 -9.96 11.74
N CYS A 180 -7.18 -9.45 10.56
CA CYS A 180 -8.13 -8.34 10.45
C CYS A 180 -9.44 -8.65 11.18
N GLN A 181 -10.02 -9.83 10.95
CA GLN A 181 -11.22 -10.26 11.66
C GLN A 181 -11.00 -10.34 13.17
N ALA A 182 -9.92 -10.98 13.62
CA ALA A 182 -9.63 -11.16 15.03
C ALA A 182 -9.37 -9.83 15.77
N ARG A 183 -9.09 -8.75 15.05
CA ARG A 183 -8.86 -7.40 15.59
C ARG A 183 -10.10 -6.50 15.50
N LEU A 184 -11.10 -6.87 14.75
CA LEU A 184 -12.37 -6.14 14.66
C LEU A 184 -13.41 -6.73 15.62
N ARG A 185 -14.21 -5.89 16.25
CA ARG A 185 -15.41 -6.29 17.00
C ARG A 185 -16.50 -6.78 16.03
N PRO A 186 -17.42 -7.65 16.49
CA PRO A 186 -18.64 -7.93 15.72
C PRO A 186 -19.36 -6.62 15.34
N GLY A 187 -19.85 -6.50 14.10
CA GLY A 187 -20.39 -5.25 13.54
C GLY A 187 -19.34 -4.21 13.13
N GLY A 188 -18.07 -4.47 13.39
CA GLY A 188 -16.97 -3.59 12.99
C GLY A 188 -16.75 -3.59 11.47
N LYS A 189 -16.27 -2.44 10.93
CA LYS A 189 -16.01 -2.27 9.50
C LYS A 189 -14.52 -2.22 9.21
N MET A 190 -14.13 -2.85 8.11
CA MET A 190 -12.79 -2.78 7.52
C MET A 190 -12.85 -2.04 6.20
N ALA A 191 -11.94 -1.09 5.99
CA ALA A 191 -11.66 -0.50 4.67
C ALA A 191 -10.25 -0.89 4.22
N LEU A 192 -10.14 -1.47 3.05
CA LEU A 192 -8.90 -1.93 2.45
C LEU A 192 -8.69 -1.23 1.11
N GLN A 193 -7.60 -0.48 0.97
CA GLN A 193 -7.12 -0.04 -0.34
C GLN A 193 -6.05 -1.02 -0.81
N ALA A 194 -6.22 -1.59 -1.99
CA ALA A 194 -5.32 -2.62 -2.51
C ALA A 194 -5.10 -2.48 -4.01
N ILE A 195 -3.86 -2.65 -4.45
CA ILE A 195 -3.53 -2.83 -5.86
C ILE A 195 -3.95 -4.26 -6.24
N THR A 196 -4.67 -4.38 -7.34
CA THR A 196 -5.18 -5.65 -7.83
C THR A 196 -4.70 -5.95 -9.25
N ILE A 197 -4.48 -7.23 -9.52
CA ILE A 197 -4.31 -7.70 -10.89
C ILE A 197 -5.65 -8.23 -11.42
N GLN A 198 -5.89 -8.12 -12.74
CA GLN A 198 -7.06 -8.73 -13.36
C GLN A 198 -7.17 -10.21 -12.99
N ASP A 199 -8.40 -10.69 -12.68
CA ASP A 199 -8.66 -12.10 -12.33
C ASP A 199 -8.19 -13.06 -13.41
N GLN A 200 -8.38 -12.70 -14.69
CA GLN A 200 -7.95 -13.50 -15.85
C GLN A 200 -6.43 -13.70 -15.91
N ARG A 201 -5.65 -12.78 -15.31
CA ARG A 201 -4.18 -12.82 -15.29
C ARG A 201 -3.62 -13.41 -13.99
N TYR A 202 -4.43 -13.50 -12.94
CA TYR A 202 -4.00 -13.86 -11.58
C TYR A 202 -3.26 -15.19 -11.53
N ARG A 203 -3.79 -16.24 -12.21
CA ARG A 203 -3.17 -17.59 -12.22
C ARG A 203 -1.76 -17.59 -12.82
N ASP A 204 -1.54 -16.84 -13.88
CA ASP A 204 -0.23 -16.78 -14.54
C ASP A 204 0.74 -15.87 -13.79
N TYR A 205 0.23 -14.75 -13.28
CA TYR A 205 0.97 -13.84 -12.42
C TYR A 205 1.48 -14.55 -11.16
N SER A 206 0.64 -15.32 -10.48
CA SER A 206 1.01 -16.03 -9.24
C SER A 206 2.16 -17.04 -9.41
N LYS A 207 2.49 -17.41 -10.64
CA LYS A 207 3.57 -18.34 -11.00
C LYS A 207 4.81 -17.65 -11.58
N SER A 208 4.80 -16.33 -11.69
CA SER A 208 5.87 -15.56 -12.30
C SER A 208 6.47 -14.58 -11.29
N VAL A 209 7.59 -13.98 -11.65
CA VAL A 209 8.23 -12.88 -10.94
C VAL A 209 8.44 -11.77 -11.97
N ASP A 210 7.84 -10.62 -11.73
CA ASP A 210 7.94 -9.47 -12.61
C ASP A 210 9.10 -8.53 -12.23
N PHE A 211 9.20 -7.40 -12.94
CA PHE A 211 10.21 -6.38 -12.68
C PHE A 211 10.02 -5.77 -11.28
N ILE A 212 8.78 -5.50 -10.90
CA ILE A 212 8.46 -4.86 -9.61
C ILE A 212 8.88 -5.75 -8.45
N GLN A 213 8.49 -7.02 -8.47
CA GLN A 213 8.86 -8.00 -7.45
C GLN A 213 10.37 -8.24 -7.38
N ARG A 214 11.08 -8.06 -8.49
CA ARG A 214 12.52 -8.31 -8.55
C ARG A 214 13.37 -7.15 -8.05
N TYR A 215 12.98 -5.91 -8.36
CA TYR A 215 13.85 -4.74 -8.22
C TYR A 215 13.30 -3.65 -7.30
N ILE A 216 11.97 -3.53 -7.17
CA ILE A 216 11.33 -2.43 -6.44
C ILE A 216 10.75 -2.94 -5.11
N PHE A 217 9.86 -3.93 -5.16
CA PHE A 217 9.19 -4.50 -3.98
C PHE A 217 9.44 -6.01 -3.86
N PRO A 218 10.63 -6.42 -3.39
CA PRO A 218 10.92 -7.85 -3.19
C PRO A 218 9.93 -8.50 -2.22
N GLY A 219 9.36 -9.65 -2.65
CA GLY A 219 8.34 -10.34 -1.87
C GLY A 219 6.92 -9.79 -2.05
N GLY A 220 6.73 -8.70 -2.80
CA GLY A 220 5.42 -8.15 -3.14
C GLY A 220 4.57 -9.11 -3.95
N PHE A 221 3.24 -9.00 -3.79
CA PHE A 221 2.27 -9.84 -4.51
C PHE A 221 0.93 -9.12 -4.64
N LEU A 222 0.41 -9.01 -5.86
CA LEU A 222 -0.88 -8.39 -6.11
C LEU A 222 -2.00 -9.45 -6.00
N PRO A 223 -2.97 -9.28 -5.09
CA PRO A 223 -4.17 -10.10 -5.12
C PRO A 223 -5.04 -9.73 -6.33
N SER A 224 -6.02 -10.58 -6.66
CA SER A 224 -7.16 -10.20 -7.50
C SER A 224 -8.41 -10.01 -6.65
N ILE A 225 -9.44 -9.36 -7.22
CA ILE A 225 -10.72 -9.14 -6.51
C ILE A 225 -11.33 -10.49 -6.11
N THR A 226 -11.40 -11.45 -7.04
CA THR A 226 -11.92 -12.79 -6.77
C THR A 226 -11.10 -13.49 -5.68
N ALA A 227 -9.76 -13.42 -5.74
CA ALA A 227 -8.91 -14.04 -4.73
C ALA A 227 -9.14 -13.44 -3.34
N MET A 228 -9.30 -12.12 -3.20
CA MET A 228 -9.63 -11.50 -1.92
C MET A 228 -10.99 -11.93 -1.39
N SER A 229 -12.02 -11.95 -2.26
CA SER A 229 -13.37 -12.38 -1.89
C SER A 229 -13.41 -13.84 -1.46
N GLU A 230 -12.73 -14.74 -2.19
CA GLU A 230 -12.61 -16.16 -1.80
C GLU A 230 -11.91 -16.34 -0.46
N LEU A 231 -10.84 -15.58 -0.21
CA LEU A 231 -10.11 -15.66 1.05
C LEU A 231 -10.95 -15.16 2.22
N MET A 232 -11.70 -14.07 2.07
CA MET A 232 -12.63 -13.59 3.09
C MET A 232 -13.71 -14.63 3.37
N THR A 233 -14.37 -15.16 2.34
CA THR A 233 -15.43 -16.18 2.47
C THR A 233 -14.94 -17.45 3.16
N ARG A 234 -13.72 -17.90 2.87
CA ARG A 234 -13.18 -19.15 3.43
C ARG A 234 -12.61 -19.03 4.82
N HIS A 235 -12.16 -17.86 5.22
CA HIS A 235 -11.33 -17.70 6.41
C HIS A 235 -11.87 -16.69 7.41
N THR A 236 -12.98 -16.02 7.09
CA THR A 236 -13.58 -14.98 7.93
C THR A 236 -15.10 -14.98 7.78
N ASP A 237 -15.77 -14.21 8.63
CA ASP A 237 -17.20 -13.85 8.55
C ASP A 237 -17.42 -12.46 7.92
N PHE A 238 -16.41 -11.91 7.22
CA PHE A 238 -16.55 -10.63 6.53
C PHE A 238 -17.57 -10.68 5.38
N VAL A 239 -18.46 -9.70 5.37
CA VAL A 239 -19.37 -9.44 4.26
C VAL A 239 -18.93 -8.17 3.53
N VAL A 240 -18.59 -8.28 2.25
CA VAL A 240 -18.22 -7.14 1.41
C VAL A 240 -19.44 -6.24 1.22
N ARG A 241 -19.31 -4.96 1.52
CA ARG A 241 -20.38 -3.94 1.42
C ARG A 241 -20.18 -2.98 0.26
N ASN A 242 -18.93 -2.69 -0.09
CA ASN A 242 -18.61 -1.78 -1.18
C ASN A 242 -17.29 -2.19 -1.84
N LEU A 243 -17.19 -1.97 -3.14
CA LEU A 243 -15.95 -2.05 -3.92
C LEU A 243 -15.94 -0.90 -4.90
N PHE A 244 -14.91 -0.07 -4.83
CA PHE A 244 -14.72 1.09 -5.68
C PHE A 244 -13.37 1.01 -6.40
N ASP A 245 -13.40 0.99 -7.72
CA ASP A 245 -12.21 0.97 -8.58
C ASP A 245 -11.73 2.39 -8.85
N MET A 246 -10.46 2.65 -8.54
CA MET A 246 -9.79 3.92 -8.75
C MET A 246 -8.47 3.76 -9.53
N GLY A 247 -8.40 2.77 -10.42
CA GLY A 247 -7.21 2.48 -11.23
C GLY A 247 -6.69 3.66 -12.05
N PRO A 248 -7.55 4.48 -12.73
CA PRO A 248 -7.11 5.70 -13.41
C PRO A 248 -6.43 6.72 -12.50
N ASP A 249 -6.89 6.83 -11.26
CA ASP A 249 -6.30 7.73 -10.28
C ASP A 249 -4.87 7.35 -9.96
N TYR A 250 -4.56 6.04 -9.93
CA TYR A 250 -3.18 5.63 -9.73
C TYR A 250 -2.29 5.95 -10.93
N ALA A 251 -2.79 5.81 -12.15
CA ALA A 251 -2.03 6.24 -13.33
C ALA A 251 -1.69 7.73 -13.23
N ARG A 252 -2.65 8.57 -12.83
CA ARG A 252 -2.45 10.01 -12.60
C ARG A 252 -1.48 10.28 -11.45
N THR A 253 -1.59 9.56 -10.33
CA THR A 253 -0.68 9.64 -9.19
C THR A 253 0.76 9.35 -9.60
N LEU A 254 0.98 8.28 -10.37
CA LEU A 254 2.30 7.89 -10.87
C LEU A 254 2.87 8.91 -11.87
N ALA A 255 2.02 9.53 -12.69
CA ALA A 255 2.43 10.62 -13.57
C ALA A 255 2.92 11.84 -12.76
N HIS A 256 2.21 12.21 -11.67
CA HIS A 256 2.66 13.26 -10.75
C HIS A 256 4.00 12.90 -10.09
N TRP A 257 4.15 11.67 -9.58
CA TRP A 257 5.40 11.22 -8.96
C TRP A 257 6.55 11.25 -9.96
N ARG A 258 6.36 10.74 -11.17
CA ARG A 258 7.36 10.75 -12.24
C ARG A 258 7.79 12.17 -12.62
N GLN A 259 6.84 13.10 -12.73
CA GLN A 259 7.11 14.49 -13.03
C GLN A 259 7.92 15.16 -11.92
N ARG A 260 7.49 15.03 -10.65
CA ARG A 260 8.19 15.59 -9.49
C ARG A 260 9.60 14.99 -9.34
N PHE A 261 9.74 13.67 -9.44
CA PHE A 261 11.03 12.98 -9.40
C PHE A 261 11.97 13.47 -10.50
N THR A 262 11.47 13.65 -11.73
CA THR A 262 12.28 14.15 -12.85
C THR A 262 12.74 15.58 -12.62
N HIS A 263 11.86 16.42 -12.09
CA HIS A 263 12.17 17.82 -11.79
C HIS A 263 13.20 17.96 -10.67
N ALA A 264 13.08 17.14 -9.63
CA ALA A 264 13.97 17.16 -8.46
C ALA A 264 15.26 16.33 -8.65
N TRP A 265 15.52 15.78 -9.84
CA TRP A 265 16.62 14.83 -10.01
C TRP A 265 17.99 15.35 -9.56
N GLN A 266 18.31 16.62 -9.84
CA GLN A 266 19.59 17.22 -9.44
C GLN A 266 19.80 17.23 -7.91
N ASP A 267 18.74 17.35 -7.14
CA ASP A 267 18.79 17.30 -5.69
C ASP A 267 18.82 15.85 -5.18
N ILE A 268 18.07 14.97 -5.81
CA ILE A 268 18.10 13.52 -5.53
C ILE A 268 19.50 12.95 -5.78
N GLU A 269 20.19 13.38 -6.84
CA GLU A 269 21.55 12.95 -7.15
C GLU A 269 22.56 13.33 -6.05
N LYS A 270 22.36 14.49 -5.38
CA LYS A 270 23.19 14.91 -4.25
C LYS A 270 23.06 14.00 -3.02
N LEU A 271 21.99 13.22 -2.93
CA LEU A 271 21.83 12.18 -1.89
C LEU A 271 22.68 10.94 -2.16
N GLY A 272 23.40 10.88 -3.29
CA GLY A 272 24.29 9.78 -3.66
C GLY A 272 23.66 8.76 -4.62
N PHE A 273 22.48 9.03 -5.17
CA PHE A 273 21.86 8.17 -6.17
C PHE A 273 22.43 8.41 -7.56
N ASP A 274 22.69 7.33 -8.31
CA ASP A 274 23.31 7.36 -9.62
C ASP A 274 22.28 7.34 -10.78
N GLU A 275 22.76 7.52 -12.01
CA GLU A 275 21.93 7.49 -13.23
C GLU A 275 21.27 6.11 -13.46
N ARG A 276 21.85 5.01 -12.94
CA ARG A 276 21.23 3.68 -13.00
C ARG A 276 19.99 3.65 -12.12
N PHE A 277 20.07 4.22 -10.91
CA PHE A 277 18.95 4.38 -10.01
C PHE A 277 17.84 5.25 -10.64
N ARG A 278 18.20 6.39 -11.23
CA ARG A 278 17.28 7.26 -11.97
C ARG A 278 16.50 6.52 -13.04
N ARG A 279 17.18 5.79 -13.92
CA ARG A 279 16.54 5.01 -15.00
C ARG A 279 15.65 3.90 -14.46
N MET A 280 16.04 3.25 -13.37
CA MET A 280 15.24 2.21 -12.73
C MET A 280 13.93 2.77 -12.17
N TRP A 281 13.96 3.94 -11.52
CA TRP A 281 12.78 4.58 -10.95
C TRP A 281 11.87 5.17 -12.03
N LEU A 282 12.41 5.80 -13.06
CA LEU A 282 11.62 6.25 -14.21
C LEU A 282 10.94 5.08 -14.93
N TYR A 283 11.64 3.95 -15.06
CA TYR A 283 11.03 2.74 -15.61
C TYR A 283 9.92 2.20 -14.71
N TYR A 284 10.14 2.18 -13.38
CA TYR A 284 9.13 1.77 -12.41
C TYR A 284 7.85 2.61 -12.56
N PHE A 285 7.97 3.93 -12.50
CA PHE A 285 6.81 4.80 -12.64
C PHE A 285 6.09 4.58 -13.97
N GLY A 286 6.81 4.60 -15.10
CA GLY A 286 6.22 4.41 -16.42
C GLY A 286 5.60 3.02 -16.63
N TYR A 287 6.24 1.97 -16.10
CA TYR A 287 5.72 0.61 -16.18
C TYR A 287 4.39 0.46 -15.42
N CYS A 288 4.32 0.97 -14.20
CA CYS A 288 3.09 0.94 -13.40
C CYS A 288 2.01 1.85 -13.99
N GLU A 289 2.35 3.09 -14.39
CA GLU A 289 1.44 4.02 -15.07
C GLU A 289 0.80 3.37 -16.31
N ALA A 290 1.60 2.69 -17.14
CA ALA A 290 1.11 1.97 -18.31
C ALA A 290 0.22 0.78 -17.92
N GLY A 291 0.54 0.07 -16.83
CA GLY A 291 -0.27 -1.03 -16.32
C GLY A 291 -1.66 -0.61 -15.87
N PHE A 292 -1.77 0.51 -15.15
CA PHE A 292 -3.06 1.09 -14.75
C PHE A 292 -3.83 1.66 -15.94
N ASN A 293 -3.19 2.39 -16.85
CA ASN A 293 -3.85 2.89 -18.07
C ASN A 293 -4.35 1.77 -18.98
N ALA A 294 -3.62 0.65 -19.07
CA ALA A 294 -4.06 -0.53 -19.82
C ALA A 294 -5.07 -1.40 -19.06
N ARG A 295 -5.44 -1.03 -17.84
CA ARG A 295 -6.35 -1.78 -16.96
C ARG A 295 -5.91 -3.23 -16.71
N THR A 296 -4.61 -3.54 -16.84
CA THR A 296 -4.05 -4.87 -16.50
C THR A 296 -3.87 -5.05 -15.00
N ILE A 297 -3.69 -3.95 -14.31
CA ILE A 297 -3.76 -3.80 -12.86
C ILE A 297 -4.73 -2.66 -12.54
N SER A 298 -5.28 -2.67 -11.34
CA SER A 298 -6.09 -1.59 -10.80
C SER A 298 -5.77 -1.35 -9.33
N VAL A 299 -6.34 -0.33 -8.73
CA VAL A 299 -6.38 -0.15 -7.28
C VAL A 299 -7.84 0.00 -6.87
N VAL A 300 -8.21 -0.70 -5.80
CA VAL A 300 -9.59 -0.70 -5.31
C VAL A 300 -9.64 -0.29 -3.84
N GLN A 301 -10.71 0.39 -3.45
CA GLN A 301 -11.13 0.49 -2.07
C GLN A 301 -12.28 -0.49 -1.82
N LEU A 302 -12.05 -1.46 -0.95
CA LEU A 302 -13.02 -2.47 -0.55
C LEU A 302 -13.42 -2.22 0.89
N THR A 303 -14.73 -2.17 1.17
CA THR A 303 -15.26 -2.11 2.52
C THR A 303 -15.95 -3.42 2.85
N ALA A 304 -15.62 -4.01 3.98
CA ALA A 304 -16.25 -5.21 4.51
C ALA A 304 -16.66 -5.01 5.97
N GLU A 305 -17.68 -5.73 6.40
CA GLU A 305 -18.21 -5.70 7.76
C GLU A 305 -18.10 -7.08 8.38
N ARG A 306 -17.64 -7.13 9.62
CA ARG A 306 -17.65 -8.36 10.42
C ARG A 306 -19.08 -8.58 10.95
N VAL A 307 -19.72 -9.70 10.57
CA VAL A 307 -21.05 -10.09 11.04
C VAL A 307 -20.99 -10.96 12.30
#